data_185f67ed9c976e93fcd9d61559ed686e
#
_entry.id   185f67ed9c976e93fcd9d61559ed686e
#
_cell.length_a   1.000
_cell.length_b   1.000
_cell.length_c   1.000
_cell.angle_alpha   90.00
_cell.angle_beta   90.00
_cell.angle_gamma   90.00
#
_symmetry.space_group_name_H-M   'P 1'
#
loop_
_entity.id
_entity.type
_entity.pdbx_description
1 polymer ?
#
loop_
_entity_poly.entity_id
_entity_poly.type
_entity_poly.pdbx_seq_one_letter_code
_entity_poly.pdbx_strand_id
1 'polypeptide(L)'
;MNSTKKIDFISQWIKKYVNNMQNPARTLVVGVSGGIDSALTSTLSSLTGIKTIAISMPILTNKNSTNLGSVHGKWLLNNFTNTHFLDIDLTESYKIFYSKLCDMEQTSELGFANSKARLRMMTLYQVASSQNGLVVGTGNKVEDFGVGFYTKYGDGGVDISPIADLMKSEVRELS
;
A
#
# COMPACT_ATOMS: atom_id res chain seq x y z
N MET A 1 3.82 23.60 -10.25
CA MET A 1 2.63 22.96 -10.86
C MET A 1 1.55 23.02 -9.80
N ASN A 2 0.29 23.36 -10.10
CA ASN A 2 -0.76 23.36 -9.09
C ASN A 2 -1.17 21.91 -8.74
N SER A 3 -1.87 21.72 -7.62
CA SER A 3 -2.23 20.40 -7.08
C SER A 3 -3.00 19.53 -8.06
N THR A 4 -3.99 20.08 -8.75
CA THR A 4 -4.76 19.34 -9.78
C THR A 4 -3.86 18.81 -10.90
N LYS A 5 -2.95 19.62 -11.42
CA LYS A 5 -2.01 19.20 -12.47
C LYS A 5 -1.03 18.14 -11.98
N LYS A 6 -0.64 18.16 -10.69
CA LYS A 6 0.21 17.10 -10.10
C LYS A 6 -0.56 15.78 -10.01
N ILE A 7 -1.81 15.81 -9.55
CA ILE A 7 -2.71 14.64 -9.47
C ILE A 7 -2.87 14.02 -10.87
N ASP A 8 -3.21 14.83 -11.87
CA ASP A 8 -3.38 14.38 -13.25
C ASP A 8 -2.09 13.77 -13.80
N PHE A 9 -0.95 14.45 -13.58
CA PHE A 9 0.36 13.97 -14.03
C PHE A 9 0.70 12.59 -13.45
N ILE A 10 0.55 12.40 -12.13
CA ILE A 10 0.88 11.13 -11.48
C ILE A 10 -0.08 10.02 -11.92
N SER A 11 -1.37 10.29 -12.00
CA SER A 11 -2.36 9.31 -12.47
C SER A 11 -2.11 8.90 -13.94
N GLN A 12 -1.78 9.85 -14.81
CA GLN A 12 -1.39 9.56 -16.18
C GLN A 12 -0.07 8.81 -16.29
N TRP A 13 0.90 9.11 -15.41
CA TRP A 13 2.16 8.38 -15.36
C TRP A 13 1.94 6.90 -15.01
N ILE A 14 1.12 6.60 -13.98
CA ILE A 14 0.75 5.22 -13.63
C ILE A 14 0.12 4.52 -14.85
N LYS A 15 -0.86 5.15 -15.47
CA LYS A 15 -1.57 4.60 -16.63
C LYS A 15 -0.62 4.32 -17.80
N LYS A 16 0.27 5.27 -18.10
CA LYS A 16 1.27 5.13 -19.16
C LYS A 16 2.27 4.01 -18.84
N TYR A 17 2.72 3.90 -17.60
CA TYR A 17 3.61 2.82 -17.15
C TYR A 17 2.98 1.45 -17.44
N VAL A 18 1.75 1.24 -16.98
CA VAL A 18 1.02 -0.02 -17.20
C VAL A 18 0.84 -0.32 -18.69
N ASN A 19 0.41 0.67 -19.50
CA ASN A 19 0.18 0.47 -20.92
C ASN A 19 1.45 0.20 -21.74
N ASN A 20 2.61 0.63 -21.25
CA ASN A 20 3.89 0.41 -21.92
C ASN A 20 4.56 -0.93 -21.54
N MET A 21 3.99 -1.69 -20.62
CA MET A 21 4.50 -3.02 -20.30
C MET A 21 4.27 -3.97 -21.48
N GLN A 22 5.22 -4.87 -21.72
CA GLN A 22 5.08 -5.92 -22.76
C GLN A 22 3.81 -6.75 -22.56
N ASN A 23 3.48 -7.05 -21.30
CA ASN A 23 2.22 -7.66 -20.90
C ASN A 23 1.56 -6.72 -19.90
N PRO A 24 0.65 -5.83 -20.34
CA PRO A 24 0.04 -4.85 -19.45
C PRO A 24 -0.68 -5.48 -18.27
N ALA A 25 -0.40 -4.98 -17.07
CA ALA A 25 -1.12 -5.37 -15.88
C ALA A 25 -2.60 -4.94 -15.99
N ARG A 26 -3.50 -5.74 -15.41
CA ARG A 26 -4.94 -5.47 -15.43
C ARG A 26 -5.45 -4.84 -14.15
N THR A 27 -4.63 -4.87 -13.10
CA THR A 27 -5.04 -4.46 -11.76
C THR A 27 -3.90 -3.72 -11.06
N LEU A 28 -4.24 -2.68 -10.31
CA LEU A 28 -3.35 -2.01 -9.35
C LEU A 28 -3.72 -2.48 -7.94
N VAL A 29 -2.75 -2.93 -7.16
CA VAL A 29 -2.98 -3.41 -5.79
C VAL A 29 -2.26 -2.50 -4.81
N VAL A 30 -2.99 -1.91 -3.86
CA VAL A 30 -2.48 -0.90 -2.93
C VAL A 30 -2.82 -1.26 -1.50
N GLY A 31 -1.82 -1.30 -0.62
CA GLY A 31 -2.07 -1.41 0.82
C GLY A 31 -2.58 -0.09 1.41
N VAL A 32 -3.68 -0.11 2.16
CA VAL A 32 -4.23 1.06 2.84
C VAL A 32 -4.10 0.91 4.35
N SER A 33 -3.25 1.76 4.95
CA SER A 33 -2.96 1.74 6.39
C SER A 33 -3.82 2.73 7.19
N GLY A 34 -4.49 3.64 6.51
CA GLY A 34 -5.14 4.81 7.11
C GLY A 34 -4.21 6.03 7.25
N GLY A 35 -2.94 5.90 6.84
CA GLY A 35 -2.02 7.02 6.71
C GLY A 35 -2.26 7.79 5.41
N ILE A 36 -1.88 9.07 5.41
CA ILE A 36 -2.13 10.02 4.31
C ILE A 36 -1.47 9.56 2.99
N ASP A 37 -0.29 8.94 3.04
CA ASP A 37 0.44 8.45 1.85
C ASP A 37 -0.34 7.32 1.16
N SER A 38 -0.82 6.35 1.94
CA SER A 38 -1.63 5.26 1.41
C SER A 38 -2.99 5.74 0.89
N ALA A 39 -3.57 6.76 1.52
CA ALA A 39 -4.81 7.39 1.07
C ALA A 39 -4.60 8.09 -0.29
N LEU A 40 -3.55 8.92 -0.41
CA LEU A 40 -3.22 9.58 -1.67
C LEU A 40 -2.94 8.56 -2.78
N THR A 41 -2.06 7.58 -2.51
CA THR A 41 -1.64 6.60 -3.54
C THR A 41 -2.81 5.77 -4.05
N SER A 42 -3.68 5.29 -3.16
CA SER A 42 -4.85 4.49 -3.55
C SER A 42 -5.88 5.33 -4.33
N THR A 43 -6.05 6.60 -3.98
CA THR A 43 -6.89 7.54 -4.73
C THR A 43 -6.32 7.81 -6.12
N LEU A 44 -5.02 8.09 -6.23
CA LEU A 44 -4.33 8.27 -7.53
C LEU A 44 -4.45 7.03 -8.42
N SER A 45 -4.32 5.83 -7.83
CA SER A 45 -4.51 4.56 -8.54
C SER A 45 -5.95 4.43 -9.07
N SER A 46 -6.95 4.77 -8.26
CA SER A 46 -8.37 4.73 -8.64
C SER A 46 -8.69 5.73 -9.77
N LEU A 47 -8.08 6.91 -9.76
CA LEU A 47 -8.23 7.94 -10.79
C LEU A 47 -7.69 7.51 -12.18
N THR A 48 -6.84 6.49 -12.26
CA THR A 48 -6.35 5.97 -13.53
C THR A 48 -7.44 5.33 -14.39
N GLY A 49 -8.55 4.91 -13.78
CA GLY A 49 -9.58 4.08 -14.43
C GLY A 49 -9.18 2.59 -14.56
N ILE A 50 -7.96 2.20 -14.22
CA ILE A 50 -7.53 0.79 -14.14
C ILE A 50 -8.18 0.17 -12.91
N LYS A 51 -8.59 -1.11 -13.01
CA LYS A 51 -9.10 -1.85 -11.85
C LYS A 51 -8.13 -1.70 -10.68
N THR A 52 -8.60 -1.20 -9.54
CA THR A 52 -7.79 -0.98 -8.33
C THR A 52 -8.32 -1.83 -7.19
N ILE A 53 -7.44 -2.51 -6.46
CA ILE A 53 -7.79 -3.25 -5.25
C ILE A 53 -7.04 -2.60 -4.09
N ALA A 54 -7.78 -1.93 -3.23
CA ALA A 54 -7.27 -1.37 -1.98
C ALA A 54 -7.42 -2.42 -0.86
N ILE A 55 -6.34 -2.67 -0.10
CA ILE A 55 -6.33 -3.73 0.91
C ILE A 55 -5.93 -3.17 2.27
N SER A 56 -6.82 -3.26 3.26
CA SER A 56 -6.51 -3.06 4.67
C SER A 56 -6.03 -4.38 5.27
N MET A 57 -4.91 -4.34 5.99
CA MET A 57 -4.26 -5.54 6.54
C MET A 57 -3.88 -5.31 8.02
N PRO A 58 -4.86 -5.28 8.93
CA PRO A 58 -4.58 -5.13 10.35
C PRO A 58 -3.78 -6.32 10.91
N ILE A 59 -2.84 -6.02 11.84
CA ILE A 59 -2.08 -7.01 12.61
C ILE A 59 -2.02 -6.52 14.05
N LEU A 60 -2.62 -7.24 14.99
CA LEU A 60 -2.65 -6.92 16.42
C LEU A 60 -3.17 -5.49 16.71
N THR A 61 -4.10 -4.99 15.91
CA THR A 61 -4.72 -3.69 16.15
C THR A 61 -5.70 -3.76 17.32
N ASN A 62 -5.79 -2.69 18.10
CA ASN A 62 -6.77 -2.62 19.17
C ASN A 62 -8.19 -2.59 18.58
N LYS A 63 -9.05 -3.52 19.01
CA LYS A 63 -10.44 -3.63 18.53
C LYS A 63 -11.28 -2.38 18.78
N ASN A 64 -10.88 -1.55 19.74
CA ASN A 64 -11.58 -0.30 20.09
C ASN A 64 -11.08 0.92 19.29
N SER A 65 -10.05 0.78 18.45
CA SER A 65 -9.56 1.86 17.59
C SER A 65 -10.26 1.80 16.23
N THR A 66 -10.65 2.97 15.71
CA THR A 66 -11.17 3.09 14.35
C THR A 66 -10.09 2.65 13.36
N ASN A 67 -10.37 1.63 12.56
CA ASN A 67 -9.47 1.23 11.47
C ASN A 67 -9.62 2.23 10.31
N LEU A 68 -8.78 3.25 10.30
CA LEU A 68 -8.78 4.29 9.26
C LEU A 68 -8.55 3.73 7.86
N GLY A 69 -7.79 2.63 7.74
CA GLY A 69 -7.60 1.92 6.46
C GLY A 69 -8.93 1.38 5.93
N SER A 70 -9.75 0.76 6.78
CA SER A 70 -11.07 0.28 6.39
C SER A 70 -12.04 1.43 6.07
N VAL A 71 -11.98 2.54 6.82
CA VAL A 71 -12.79 3.74 6.53
C VAL A 71 -12.46 4.29 5.14
N HIS A 72 -11.18 4.49 4.86
CA HIS A 72 -10.73 4.99 3.55
C HIS A 72 -11.05 4.00 2.42
N GLY A 73 -10.84 2.70 2.63
CA GLY A 73 -11.17 1.68 1.65
C GLY A 73 -12.65 1.65 1.27
N LYS A 74 -13.55 1.82 2.23
CA LYS A 74 -14.99 1.97 1.98
C LYS A 74 -15.31 3.26 1.23
N TRP A 75 -14.62 4.36 1.56
CA TRP A 75 -14.76 5.62 0.82
C TRP A 75 -14.36 5.46 -0.65
N LEU A 76 -13.22 4.80 -0.93
CA LEU A 76 -12.78 4.50 -2.29
C LEU A 76 -13.84 3.68 -3.05
N LEU A 77 -14.36 2.62 -2.43
CA LEU A 77 -15.40 1.76 -3.03
C LEU A 77 -16.66 2.55 -3.42
N ASN A 78 -17.04 3.54 -2.61
CA ASN A 78 -18.23 4.35 -2.85
C ASN A 78 -18.02 5.46 -3.91
N ASN A 79 -16.78 5.88 -4.15
CA ASN A 79 -16.48 7.00 -5.04
C ASN A 79 -15.90 6.58 -6.41
N PHE A 80 -15.40 5.34 -6.54
CA PHE A 80 -14.76 4.85 -7.76
C PHE A 80 -15.32 3.50 -8.18
N THR A 81 -15.95 3.45 -9.35
CA THR A 81 -16.56 2.22 -9.89
C THR A 81 -15.55 1.14 -10.30
N ASN A 82 -14.29 1.53 -10.56
CA ASN A 82 -13.17 0.63 -10.88
C ASN A 82 -12.41 0.14 -9.65
N THR A 83 -12.85 0.50 -8.43
CA THR A 83 -12.13 0.18 -7.19
C THR A 83 -12.87 -0.89 -6.38
N HIS A 84 -12.12 -1.85 -5.88
CA HIS A 84 -12.55 -2.87 -4.93
C HIS A 84 -11.81 -2.69 -3.61
N PHE A 85 -12.44 -3.06 -2.51
CA PHE A 85 -11.82 -3.00 -1.19
C PHE A 85 -11.85 -4.37 -0.53
N LEU A 86 -10.71 -4.78 0.04
CA LEU A 86 -10.56 -5.97 0.85
C LEU A 86 -10.07 -5.59 2.25
N ASP A 87 -10.62 -6.22 3.27
CA ASP A 87 -10.15 -6.11 4.66
C ASP A 87 -9.68 -7.50 5.10
N ILE A 88 -8.37 -7.67 5.24
CA ILE A 88 -7.72 -8.96 5.51
C ILE A 88 -6.99 -8.88 6.84
N ASP A 89 -7.59 -9.37 7.92
CA ASP A 89 -6.94 -9.45 9.23
C ASP A 89 -5.85 -10.54 9.21
N LEU A 90 -4.60 -10.10 9.33
CA LEU A 90 -3.42 -10.98 9.35
C LEU A 90 -2.97 -11.35 10.78
N THR A 91 -3.77 -11.00 11.79
CA THR A 91 -3.40 -11.18 13.21
C THR A 91 -3.09 -12.64 13.55
N GLU A 92 -3.94 -13.59 13.13
CA GLU A 92 -3.75 -14.99 13.47
C GLU A 92 -2.51 -15.59 12.75
N SER A 93 -2.31 -15.25 11.48
CA SER A 93 -1.11 -15.68 10.74
C SER A 93 0.17 -15.16 11.40
N TYR A 94 0.14 -13.90 11.83
CA TYR A 94 1.28 -13.30 12.53
C TYR A 94 1.52 -13.93 13.90
N LYS A 95 0.48 -14.26 14.68
CA LYS A 95 0.61 -14.90 15.99
C LYS A 95 1.27 -16.28 15.88
N ILE A 96 0.88 -17.08 14.88
CA ILE A 96 1.48 -18.39 14.63
C ILE A 96 2.97 -18.24 14.31
N PHE A 97 3.33 -17.31 13.43
CA PHE A 97 4.73 -17.01 13.12
C PHE A 97 5.50 -16.53 14.36
N TYR A 98 4.94 -15.60 15.13
CA TYR A 98 5.53 -15.03 16.32
C TYR A 98 5.83 -16.10 17.37
N SER A 99 4.84 -16.95 17.71
CA SER A 99 5.01 -17.99 18.74
C SER A 99 6.13 -18.97 18.37
N LYS A 100 6.20 -19.39 17.10
CA LYS A 100 7.25 -20.33 16.66
C LYS A 100 8.66 -19.79 16.87
N LEU A 101 8.88 -18.49 16.66
CA LEU A 101 10.20 -17.88 16.86
C LEU A 101 10.50 -17.61 18.34
N CYS A 102 9.48 -17.30 19.14
CA CYS A 102 9.64 -17.18 20.59
C CYS A 102 10.03 -18.52 21.24
N ASP A 103 9.41 -19.62 20.81
CA ASP A 103 9.72 -20.97 21.27
C ASP A 103 11.18 -21.37 20.96
N MET A 104 11.80 -20.74 19.97
CA MET A 104 13.18 -20.94 19.55
C MET A 104 14.14 -19.87 20.06
N GLU A 105 13.70 -18.99 20.96
CA GLU A 105 14.45 -17.86 21.51
C GLU A 105 14.98 -16.88 20.44
N GLN A 106 14.37 -16.86 19.23
CA GLN A 106 14.72 -15.96 18.13
C GLN A 106 13.89 -14.69 18.19
N THR A 107 14.15 -13.83 19.18
CA THR A 107 13.34 -12.65 19.48
C THR A 107 14.08 -11.35 19.20
N SER A 108 13.42 -10.43 18.49
CA SER A 108 13.86 -9.07 18.24
C SER A 108 12.64 -8.20 17.96
N GLU A 109 12.43 -7.12 18.70
CA GLU A 109 11.31 -6.19 18.47
C GLU A 109 11.33 -5.61 17.05
N LEU A 110 12.50 -5.14 16.60
CA LEU A 110 12.68 -4.64 15.24
C LEU A 110 12.46 -5.73 14.20
N GLY A 111 12.96 -6.95 14.47
CA GLY A 111 12.74 -8.12 13.60
C GLY A 111 11.26 -8.43 13.44
N PHE A 112 10.49 -8.41 14.53
CA PHE A 112 9.05 -8.64 14.53
C PHE A 112 8.27 -7.49 13.85
N ALA A 113 8.68 -6.24 14.05
CA ALA A 113 8.10 -5.10 13.33
C ALA A 113 8.28 -5.26 11.81
N ASN A 114 9.49 -5.57 11.36
CA ASN A 114 9.82 -5.83 9.96
C ASN A 114 9.05 -7.06 9.41
N SER A 115 8.83 -8.09 10.22
CA SER A 115 8.08 -9.27 9.81
C SER A 115 6.61 -8.94 9.53
N LYS A 116 6.00 -8.01 10.27
CA LYS A 116 4.64 -7.51 9.97
C LYS A 116 4.59 -6.82 8.59
N ALA A 117 5.58 -5.97 8.27
CA ALA A 117 5.66 -5.32 6.96
C ALA A 117 5.83 -6.34 5.83
N ARG A 118 6.68 -7.37 6.02
CA ARG A 118 6.88 -8.45 5.05
C ARG A 118 5.64 -9.33 4.84
N LEU A 119 4.89 -9.61 5.91
CA LEU A 119 3.63 -10.36 5.80
C LEU A 119 2.59 -9.59 4.97
N ARG A 120 2.51 -8.26 5.15
CA ARG A 120 1.66 -7.41 4.30
C ARG A 120 2.12 -7.41 2.85
N MET A 121 3.42 -7.25 2.60
CA MET A 121 3.98 -7.31 1.25
C MET A 121 3.65 -8.63 0.54
N MET A 122 3.87 -9.76 1.22
CA MET A 122 3.54 -11.09 0.70
C MET A 122 2.05 -11.19 0.34
N THR A 123 1.16 -10.65 1.16
CA THR A 123 -0.29 -10.63 0.90
C THR A 123 -0.64 -9.78 -0.32
N LEU A 124 -0.02 -8.59 -0.46
CA LEU A 124 -0.22 -7.73 -1.63
C LEU A 124 0.20 -8.43 -2.92
N TYR A 125 1.37 -9.07 -2.94
CA TYR A 125 1.87 -9.80 -4.11
C TYR A 125 1.03 -11.05 -4.43
N GLN A 126 0.50 -11.74 -3.42
CA GLN A 126 -0.42 -12.86 -3.64
C GLN A 126 -1.68 -12.39 -4.38
N VAL A 127 -2.27 -11.26 -3.94
CA VAL A 127 -3.44 -10.68 -4.61
C VAL A 127 -3.08 -10.17 -6.00
N ALA A 128 -1.95 -9.46 -6.15
CA ALA A 128 -1.49 -8.94 -7.44
C ALA A 128 -1.30 -10.08 -8.46
N SER A 129 -0.60 -11.14 -8.07
CA SER A 129 -0.38 -12.31 -8.93
C SER A 129 -1.69 -12.98 -9.37
N SER A 130 -2.67 -13.11 -8.47
CA SER A 130 -3.96 -13.71 -8.79
C SER A 130 -4.84 -12.84 -9.70
N GLN A 131 -4.53 -11.56 -9.85
CA GLN A 131 -5.31 -10.58 -10.61
C GLN A 131 -4.56 -10.02 -11.84
N ASN A 132 -3.42 -10.60 -12.21
CA ASN A 132 -2.50 -10.02 -13.21
C ASN A 132 -2.23 -8.53 -12.92
N GLY A 133 -1.81 -8.24 -11.70
CA GLY A 133 -1.69 -6.89 -11.17
C GLY A 133 -0.28 -6.49 -10.80
N LEU A 134 -0.11 -5.19 -10.49
CA LEU A 134 1.07 -4.57 -9.94
C LEU A 134 0.82 -4.14 -8.49
N VAL A 135 1.81 -4.29 -7.63
CA VAL A 135 1.82 -3.72 -6.29
C VAL A 135 2.30 -2.26 -6.37
N VAL A 136 1.45 -1.34 -5.94
CA VAL A 136 1.72 0.10 -5.94
C VAL A 136 2.17 0.54 -4.55
N GLY A 137 3.39 1.04 -4.46
CA GLY A 137 4.03 1.51 -3.24
C GLY A 137 3.49 2.86 -2.77
N THR A 138 3.52 3.06 -1.47
CA THR A 138 3.00 4.25 -0.79
C THR A 138 4.09 5.09 -0.12
N GLY A 139 5.37 4.77 -0.37
CA GLY A 139 6.52 5.50 0.14
C GLY A 139 6.68 6.86 -0.51
N ASN A 140 7.01 7.88 0.29
CA ASN A 140 7.31 9.22 -0.16
C ASN A 140 8.81 9.53 -0.10
N LYS A 141 9.23 10.62 -0.72
CA LYS A 141 10.63 10.99 -0.84
C LYS A 141 11.36 11.10 0.50
N VAL A 142 10.69 11.64 1.52
CA VAL A 142 11.32 11.89 2.82
C VAL A 142 11.54 10.59 3.58
N GLU A 143 10.55 9.71 3.59
CA GLU A 143 10.59 8.45 4.33
C GLU A 143 11.54 7.45 3.69
N ASP A 144 11.43 7.22 2.37
CA ASP A 144 12.19 6.19 1.68
C ASP A 144 13.63 6.64 1.36
N PHE A 145 13.80 7.83 0.77
CA PHE A 145 15.10 8.29 0.27
C PHE A 145 15.80 9.29 1.21
N GLY A 146 15.04 10.01 2.04
CA GLY A 146 15.61 10.96 3.00
C GLY A 146 16.10 10.27 4.26
N VAL A 147 15.21 9.55 4.95
CA VAL A 147 15.48 8.90 6.24
C VAL A 147 15.84 7.41 6.07
N GLY A 148 15.39 6.78 4.99
CA GLY A 148 15.53 5.34 4.79
C GLY A 148 14.63 4.53 5.72
N PHE A 149 13.48 5.07 6.08
CA PHE A 149 12.52 4.44 6.99
C PHE A 149 11.57 3.53 6.23
N TYR A 150 12.06 2.39 5.82
CA TYR A 150 11.27 1.33 5.20
C TYR A 150 11.86 -0.05 5.53
N THR A 151 11.05 -1.07 5.42
CA THR A 151 11.48 -2.46 5.58
C THR A 151 11.85 -3.06 4.22
N LYS A 152 13.12 -3.46 4.07
CA LYS A 152 13.57 -4.21 2.88
C LYS A 152 12.74 -5.47 2.71
N TYR A 153 12.17 -5.66 1.50
CA TYR A 153 11.23 -6.75 1.21
C TYR A 153 9.95 -6.73 2.07
N GLY A 154 9.59 -5.56 2.57
CA GLY A 154 8.32 -5.28 3.24
C GLY A 154 7.59 -4.16 2.49
N ASP A 155 7.38 -3.02 3.14
CA ASP A 155 6.79 -1.82 2.53
C ASP A 155 7.65 -1.21 1.41
N GLY A 156 8.99 -1.45 1.41
CA GLY A 156 9.86 -1.14 0.29
C GLY A 156 9.83 -2.15 -0.87
N GLY A 157 9.13 -3.27 -0.73
CA GLY A 157 8.96 -4.30 -1.78
C GLY A 157 7.73 -4.03 -2.62
N VAL A 158 7.87 -3.23 -3.69
CA VAL A 158 6.77 -2.80 -4.56
C VAL A 158 7.21 -2.76 -6.03
N ASP A 159 6.27 -2.78 -6.96
CA ASP A 159 6.57 -2.74 -8.40
C ASP A 159 6.73 -1.31 -8.92
N ILE A 160 5.93 -0.37 -8.42
CA ILE A 160 6.00 1.05 -8.77
C ILE A 160 5.78 1.92 -7.52
N SER A 161 6.38 3.11 -7.49
CA SER A 161 6.32 4.07 -6.37
C SER A 161 5.90 5.45 -6.87
N PRO A 162 4.60 5.70 -7.12
CA PRO A 162 4.13 6.89 -7.83
C PRO A 162 4.28 8.20 -7.05
N ILE A 163 4.45 8.14 -5.73
CA ILE A 163 4.65 9.32 -4.88
C ILE A 163 6.07 9.42 -4.30
N ALA A 164 7.01 8.59 -4.79
CA ALA A 164 8.40 8.55 -4.30
C ALA A 164 9.15 9.88 -4.43
N ASP A 165 8.79 10.72 -5.39
CA ASP A 165 9.39 12.05 -5.58
C ASP A 165 8.69 13.16 -4.80
N LEU A 166 7.56 12.89 -4.15
CA LEU A 166 6.82 13.88 -3.37
C LEU A 166 7.41 14.08 -1.98
N MET A 167 7.57 15.34 -1.60
CA MET A 167 7.85 15.71 -0.21
C MET A 167 6.60 15.48 0.66
N LYS A 168 6.76 15.24 1.95
CA LYS A 168 5.62 15.05 2.87
C LYS A 168 4.63 16.23 2.89
N SER A 169 5.13 17.46 2.69
CA SER A 169 4.30 18.65 2.52
C SER A 169 3.43 18.58 1.27
N GLU A 170 3.99 18.08 0.15
CA GLU A 170 3.25 17.91 -1.10
C GLU A 170 2.20 16.80 -0.99
N VAL A 171 2.52 15.69 -0.30
CA VAL A 171 1.52 14.65 0.00
C VAL A 171 0.32 15.24 0.75
N ARG A 172 0.57 16.09 1.77
CA ARG A 172 -0.50 16.76 2.52
C ARG A 172 -1.31 17.74 1.68
N GLU A 173 -0.67 18.42 0.73
CA GLU A 173 -1.35 19.37 -0.17
C GLU A 173 -2.27 18.64 -1.17
N LEU A 174 -1.89 17.41 -1.58
CA LEU A 174 -2.61 16.66 -2.61
C LEU A 174 -3.74 15.75 -2.05
N SER A 175 -3.79 15.58 -0.72
CA SER A 175 -4.75 14.69 -0.01
C SER A 175 -6.01 15.44 0.52
#